data_96aa750a17cbf5a34f8744c7320559fc
#
_entry.id   96aa750a17cbf5a34f8744c7320559fc
#
_cell.length_a   1.000
_cell.length_b   1.000
_cell.length_c   1.000
_cell.angle_alpha   90.00
_cell.angle_beta   90.00
_cell.angle_gamma   90.00
#
_symmetry.space_group_name_H-M   'P 1'
#
loop_
_entity.id
_entity.type
_entity.pdbx_description
1 polymer ?
#
loop_
_entity_poly.entity_id
_entity_poly.type
_entity_poly.pdbx_seq_one_letter_code
_entity_poly.pdbx_strand_id
1 'polypeptide(L)'
;MHFAAESHVDRSIRNPEVFVQTNVLGTAGMLNCAKAAWELPDGSFKEGKKFLHVSTDEVYGSLENEGEYFYETTPYDPHSPYSASKASSDHFVRAYHDTYGMPAVITNCSNNYGPYQFPEKLIPL
;
A
#
# COMPACT_ATOMS: atom_id res chain seq x y z
N MET A 1 -10.56 -5.40 2.45
CA MET A 1 -9.89 -4.21 1.87
C MET A 1 -9.09 -3.54 2.98
N HIS A 2 -7.85 -3.19 2.71
CA HIS A 2 -6.93 -2.55 3.66
C HIS A 2 -6.64 -1.12 3.20
N PHE A 3 -7.28 -0.16 3.85
CA PHE A 3 -7.12 1.28 3.63
C PHE A 3 -6.32 1.98 4.75
N ALA A 4 -6.15 1.32 5.88
CA ALA A 4 -5.53 1.94 7.04
C ALA A 4 -4.06 2.29 6.75
N ALA A 5 -3.76 3.58 6.81
CA ALA A 5 -2.41 4.09 6.57
C ALA A 5 -2.24 5.49 7.18
N GLU A 6 -1.02 5.83 7.55
CA GLU A 6 -0.57 7.21 7.61
C GLU A 6 -0.24 7.66 6.18
N SER A 7 -0.73 8.85 5.76
CA SER A 7 -0.71 9.24 4.34
C SER A 7 -0.16 10.64 4.05
N HIS A 8 0.21 11.41 5.07
CA HIS A 8 0.65 12.79 4.88
C HIS A 8 2.18 12.88 4.75
N VAL A 9 2.69 13.22 3.56
CA VAL A 9 4.13 13.26 3.25
C VAL A 9 4.92 14.12 4.23
N ASP A 10 4.50 15.37 4.51
CA ASP A 10 5.22 16.26 5.43
C ASP A 10 5.30 15.71 6.86
N ARG A 11 4.26 15.01 7.32
CA ARG A 11 4.30 14.31 8.61
C ARG A 11 5.31 13.17 8.59
N SER A 12 5.44 12.46 7.46
CA SER A 12 6.42 11.37 7.33
C SER A 12 7.86 11.86 7.43
N ILE A 13 8.14 13.08 6.96
CA ILE A 13 9.46 13.71 7.08
C ILE A 13 9.77 14.06 8.55
N ARG A 14 8.76 14.51 9.30
CA ARG A 14 8.93 14.89 10.71
C ARG A 14 8.99 13.70 11.66
N ASN A 15 8.22 12.66 11.37
CA ASN A 15 8.11 11.46 12.21
C ASN A 15 7.97 10.19 11.37
N PRO A 16 9.04 9.69 10.75
CA PRO A 16 8.99 8.54 9.86
C PRO A 16 8.63 7.22 10.56
N GLU A 17 8.93 7.08 11.85
CA GLU A 17 8.71 5.84 12.61
C GLU A 17 7.22 5.46 12.68
N VAL A 18 6.33 6.45 12.83
CA VAL A 18 4.87 6.21 12.84
C VAL A 18 4.41 5.61 11.52
N PHE A 19 5.02 6.02 10.40
CA PHE A 19 4.72 5.47 9.07
C PHE A 19 5.20 4.02 8.93
N VAL A 20 6.35 3.69 9.49
CA VAL A 20 6.84 2.29 9.54
C VAL A 20 5.89 1.44 10.40
N GLN A 21 5.50 1.91 11.57
CA GLN A 21 4.58 1.18 12.45
C GLN A 21 3.22 0.96 11.80
N THR A 22 2.61 2.02 11.25
CA THR A 22 1.26 1.94 10.69
C THR A 22 1.25 1.24 9.34
N ASN A 23 2.11 1.69 8.40
CA ASN A 23 2.03 1.23 7.02
C ASN A 23 2.73 -0.12 6.80
N VAL A 24 3.85 -0.35 7.46
CA VAL A 24 4.62 -1.60 7.25
C VAL A 24 4.17 -2.66 8.25
N LEU A 25 4.36 -2.41 9.54
CA LEU A 25 4.03 -3.38 10.58
C LEU A 25 2.52 -3.64 10.65
N GLY A 26 1.71 -2.59 10.52
CA GLY A 26 0.25 -2.72 10.47
C GLY A 26 -0.22 -3.58 9.28
N THR A 27 0.35 -3.39 8.09
CA THR A 27 0.04 -4.22 6.92
C THR A 27 0.44 -5.67 7.13
N ALA A 28 1.66 -5.93 7.66
CA ALA A 28 2.10 -7.28 7.99
C ALA A 28 1.16 -7.96 9.01
N GLY A 29 0.71 -7.23 10.02
CA GLY A 29 -0.28 -7.70 11.00
C GLY A 29 -1.61 -8.08 10.35
N MET A 30 -2.13 -7.24 9.46
CA MET A 30 -3.36 -7.52 8.71
C MET A 30 -3.23 -8.73 7.77
N LEU A 31 -2.08 -8.88 7.12
CA LEU A 31 -1.78 -10.06 6.30
C LEU A 31 -1.75 -11.33 7.14
N ASN A 32 -1.11 -11.31 8.32
CA ASN A 32 -1.10 -12.43 9.25
C ASN A 32 -2.52 -12.81 9.69
N CYS A 33 -3.35 -11.84 10.06
CA CYS A 33 -4.74 -12.09 10.44
C CYS A 33 -5.55 -12.70 9.29
N ALA A 34 -5.40 -12.16 8.08
CA ALA A 34 -6.09 -12.67 6.91
C ALA A 34 -5.63 -14.09 6.55
N LYS A 35 -4.31 -14.36 6.60
CA LYS A 35 -3.74 -15.69 6.40
C LYS A 35 -4.31 -16.68 7.41
N ALA A 36 -4.23 -16.39 8.69
CA ALA A 36 -4.77 -17.26 9.76
C ALA A 36 -6.27 -17.54 9.63
N ALA A 37 -7.05 -16.57 9.14
CA ALA A 37 -8.49 -16.73 8.96
C ALA A 37 -8.89 -17.51 7.71
N TRP A 38 -8.07 -17.50 6.67
CA TRP A 38 -8.43 -18.00 5.33
C TRP A 38 -7.66 -19.25 4.90
N GLU A 39 -6.49 -19.51 5.45
CA GLU A 39 -5.69 -20.69 5.14
C GLU A 39 -6.39 -21.97 5.61
N LEU A 40 -6.35 -22.98 4.78
CA LEU A 40 -6.89 -24.32 5.07
C LEU A 40 -5.75 -25.25 5.52
N PRO A 41 -6.07 -26.40 6.14
CA PRO A 41 -5.05 -27.33 6.65
C PRO A 41 -4.09 -27.88 5.59
N ASP A 42 -4.48 -27.86 4.32
CA ASP A 42 -3.66 -28.27 3.18
C ASP A 42 -2.77 -27.15 2.61
N GLY A 43 -2.80 -25.95 3.22
CA GLY A 43 -2.06 -24.78 2.77
C GLY A 43 -2.73 -23.98 1.66
N SER A 44 -3.88 -24.41 1.17
CA SER A 44 -4.71 -23.63 0.23
C SER A 44 -5.51 -22.54 0.97
N PHE A 45 -6.17 -21.67 0.22
CA PHE A 45 -6.99 -20.60 0.78
C PHE A 45 -8.47 -20.79 0.47
N LYS A 46 -9.33 -20.40 1.40
CA LYS A 46 -10.78 -20.40 1.23
C LYS A 46 -11.17 -19.64 -0.04
N GLU A 47 -12.02 -20.26 -0.85
CA GLU A 47 -12.53 -19.68 -2.09
C GLU A 47 -13.24 -18.32 -1.85
N GLY A 48 -13.16 -17.43 -2.83
CA GLY A 48 -13.79 -16.09 -2.78
C GLY A 48 -13.13 -15.10 -1.82
N LYS A 49 -12.03 -15.46 -1.15
CA LYS A 49 -11.25 -14.52 -0.34
C LYS A 49 -10.18 -13.82 -1.16
N LYS A 50 -10.00 -12.52 -0.90
CA LYS A 50 -8.96 -11.73 -1.54
C LYS A 50 -8.57 -10.56 -0.65
N PHE A 51 -7.27 -10.38 -0.44
CA PHE A 51 -6.71 -9.22 0.27
C PHE A 51 -6.47 -8.09 -0.75
N LEU A 52 -7.26 -7.02 -0.65
CA LEU A 52 -7.03 -5.82 -1.45
C LEU A 52 -6.27 -4.80 -0.61
N HIS A 53 -5.05 -4.49 -1.06
CA HIS A 53 -4.18 -3.46 -0.47
C HIS A 53 -4.23 -2.19 -1.30
N VAL A 54 -4.63 -1.08 -0.67
CA VAL A 54 -4.65 0.23 -1.33
C VAL A 54 -3.33 0.93 -1.10
N SER A 55 -2.56 1.09 -2.17
CA SER A 55 -1.27 1.77 -2.20
C SER A 55 -1.36 3.10 -2.99
N THR A 56 -0.26 3.63 -3.42
CA THR A 56 -0.11 4.93 -4.06
C THR A 56 0.81 4.84 -5.27
N ASP A 57 0.62 5.69 -6.25
CA ASP A 57 1.53 5.88 -7.38
C ASP A 57 2.89 6.49 -6.93
N GLU A 58 2.95 7.16 -5.79
CA GLU A 58 4.20 7.71 -5.24
C GLU A 58 5.29 6.64 -4.96
N VAL A 59 4.93 5.35 -4.98
CA VAL A 59 5.93 4.26 -4.89
C VAL A 59 6.80 4.15 -6.13
N TYR A 60 6.36 4.71 -7.26
CA TYR A 60 7.11 4.73 -8.53
C TYR A 60 8.04 5.94 -8.68
N GLY A 61 8.02 6.89 -7.73
CA GLY A 61 8.81 8.10 -7.79
C GLY A 61 8.06 9.29 -8.40
N SER A 62 8.75 10.06 -9.25
CA SER A 62 8.22 11.25 -9.89
C SER A 62 8.28 11.13 -11.42
N LEU A 63 7.29 11.72 -12.09
CA LEU A 63 7.34 11.91 -13.53
C LEU A 63 8.07 13.23 -13.84
N GLU A 64 9.01 13.22 -14.76
CA GLU A 64 9.83 14.39 -15.10
C GLU A 64 9.25 15.20 -16.27
N ASN A 65 8.49 14.54 -17.15
CA ASN A 65 7.97 15.17 -18.36
C ASN A 65 6.44 15.06 -18.45
N GLU A 66 5.83 16.06 -19.11
CA GLU A 66 4.42 15.99 -19.47
C GLU A 66 4.17 14.83 -20.45
N GLY A 67 3.10 14.06 -20.20
CA GLY A 67 2.70 12.93 -21.04
C GLY A 67 3.35 11.59 -20.68
N GLU A 68 4.21 11.55 -19.66
CA GLU A 68 4.67 10.29 -19.08
C GLU A 68 3.61 9.69 -18.13
N TYR A 69 3.64 8.37 -18.01
CA TYR A 69 2.72 7.61 -17.14
C TYR A 69 3.48 6.52 -16.39
N PHE A 70 3.03 6.20 -15.20
CA PHE A 70 3.42 4.97 -14.52
C PHE A 70 2.64 3.78 -15.07
N TYR A 71 3.31 2.65 -15.16
CA TYR A 71 2.75 1.36 -15.56
C TYR A 71 2.99 0.33 -14.45
N GLU A 72 2.28 -0.79 -14.50
CA GLU A 72 2.46 -1.88 -13.53
C GLU A 72 3.88 -2.49 -13.57
N THR A 73 4.60 -2.27 -14.66
CA THR A 73 6.00 -2.70 -14.85
C THR A 73 7.04 -1.64 -14.46
N THR A 74 6.61 -0.42 -14.11
CA THR A 74 7.53 0.64 -13.67
C THR A 74 8.23 0.21 -12.37
N PRO A 75 9.56 0.26 -12.28
CA PRO A 75 10.27 -0.02 -11.04
C PRO A 75 9.86 0.91 -9.91
N TYR A 76 9.84 0.39 -8.69
CA TYR A 76 9.62 1.23 -7.50
C TYR A 76 10.85 2.10 -7.24
N ASP A 77 10.61 3.39 -7.04
CA ASP A 77 11.63 4.41 -6.75
C ASP A 77 11.08 5.46 -5.76
N PRO A 78 10.74 5.06 -4.51
CA PRO A 78 10.12 5.96 -3.55
C PRO A 78 11.11 6.99 -2.99
N HIS A 79 10.74 8.28 -2.99
CA HIS A 79 11.59 9.40 -2.58
C HIS A 79 11.19 10.06 -1.25
N SER A 80 10.14 9.59 -0.56
CA SER A 80 9.74 10.10 0.76
C SER A 80 9.61 8.96 1.78
N PRO A 81 9.69 9.23 3.11
CA PRO A 81 9.41 8.21 4.11
C PRO A 81 8.01 7.61 3.99
N TYR A 82 7.01 8.40 3.58
CA TYR A 82 5.67 7.91 3.27
C TYR A 82 5.71 6.91 2.10
N SER A 83 6.22 7.32 0.94
CA SER A 83 6.26 6.45 -0.24
C SER A 83 7.14 5.21 -0.01
N ALA A 84 8.24 5.34 0.73
CA ALA A 84 9.07 4.20 1.14
C ALA A 84 8.30 3.22 2.04
N SER A 85 7.49 3.71 2.99
CA SER A 85 6.66 2.86 3.84
C SER A 85 5.56 2.15 3.06
N LYS A 86 4.96 2.81 2.07
CA LYS A 86 3.98 2.21 1.17
C LYS A 86 4.61 1.17 0.24
N ALA A 87 5.74 1.48 -0.38
CA ALA A 87 6.49 0.52 -1.19
C ALA A 87 6.88 -0.72 -0.37
N SER A 88 7.31 -0.53 0.87
CA SER A 88 7.62 -1.64 1.79
C SER A 88 6.38 -2.50 2.06
N SER A 89 5.22 -1.89 2.33
CA SER A 89 3.97 -2.63 2.55
C SER A 89 3.53 -3.40 1.30
N ASP A 90 3.69 -2.83 0.11
CA ASP A 90 3.41 -3.50 -1.17
C ASP A 90 4.30 -4.75 -1.35
N HIS A 91 5.59 -4.64 -1.01
CA HIS A 91 6.50 -5.78 -1.05
C HIS A 91 6.09 -6.88 -0.05
N PHE A 92 5.58 -6.55 1.14
CA PHE A 92 5.02 -7.55 2.05
C PHE A 92 3.80 -8.25 1.46
N VAL A 93 2.88 -7.51 0.85
CA VAL A 93 1.70 -8.10 0.18
C VAL A 93 2.12 -9.06 -0.92
N ARG A 94 3.08 -8.66 -1.77
CA ARG A 94 3.65 -9.51 -2.81
C ARG A 94 4.34 -10.74 -2.23
N ALA A 95 5.16 -10.58 -1.19
CA ALA A 95 5.84 -11.68 -0.55
C ALA A 95 4.86 -12.72 0.04
N TYR A 96 3.73 -12.27 0.61
CA TYR A 96 2.69 -13.19 1.10
C TYR A 96 1.99 -13.95 -0.04
N HIS A 97 1.77 -13.28 -1.18
CA HIS A 97 1.27 -13.95 -2.37
C HIS A 97 2.27 -15.00 -2.88
N ASP A 98 3.53 -14.62 -3.07
CA ASP A 98 4.55 -15.49 -3.68
C ASP A 98 4.97 -16.63 -2.76
N THR A 99 5.02 -16.40 -1.44
CA THR A 99 5.50 -17.39 -0.46
C THR A 99 4.40 -18.36 -0.02
N TYR A 100 3.18 -17.85 0.19
CA TYR A 100 2.08 -18.64 0.76
C TYR A 100 0.96 -18.92 -0.24
N GLY A 101 1.00 -18.36 -1.46
CA GLY A 101 -0.12 -18.44 -2.40
C GLY A 101 -1.35 -17.63 -1.97
N MET A 102 -1.18 -16.68 -1.03
CA MET A 102 -2.28 -15.90 -0.51
C MET A 102 -2.91 -15.04 -1.62
N PRO A 103 -4.24 -15.10 -1.84
CA PRO A 103 -4.90 -14.29 -2.85
C PRO A 103 -4.89 -12.81 -2.46
N ALA A 104 -4.08 -12.02 -3.15
CA ALA A 104 -3.88 -10.60 -2.88
C ALA A 104 -3.86 -9.76 -4.18
N VAL A 105 -4.27 -8.50 -4.06
CA VAL A 105 -4.23 -7.48 -5.12
C VAL A 105 -3.73 -6.18 -4.50
N ILE A 106 -2.85 -5.49 -5.21
CA ILE A 106 -2.37 -4.14 -4.88
C ILE A 106 -2.95 -3.16 -5.89
N THR A 107 -3.41 -1.99 -5.42
CA THR A 107 -3.81 -0.87 -6.27
C THR A 107 -2.92 0.33 -5.98
N ASN A 108 -2.29 0.88 -7.01
CA ASN A 108 -1.46 2.07 -6.92
C ASN A 108 -2.26 3.27 -7.43
N CYS A 109 -3.01 3.89 -6.52
CA CYS A 109 -3.88 5.01 -6.84
C CYS A 109 -3.09 6.31 -6.88
N SER A 110 -3.40 7.19 -7.83
CA SER A 110 -3.00 8.59 -7.74
C SER A 110 -3.92 9.34 -6.74
N ASN A 111 -3.96 10.67 -6.77
CA ASN A 111 -4.72 11.44 -5.79
C ASN A 111 -6.22 11.12 -5.83
N ASN A 112 -6.71 10.56 -4.75
CA ASN A 112 -8.14 10.36 -4.52
C ASN A 112 -8.73 11.61 -3.86
N TYR A 113 -9.95 11.97 -4.24
CA TYR A 113 -10.69 13.08 -3.67
C TYR A 113 -12.19 12.81 -3.68
N GLY A 114 -12.94 13.47 -2.81
CA GLY A 114 -14.39 13.31 -2.74
C GLY A 114 -15.03 14.16 -1.66
N PRO A 115 -16.38 14.13 -1.56
CA PRO A 115 -17.11 14.82 -0.52
C PRO A 115 -16.62 14.42 0.87
N TYR A 116 -16.54 15.40 1.78
CA TYR A 116 -16.14 15.22 3.18
C TYR A 116 -14.68 14.77 3.40
N GLN A 117 -13.82 14.81 2.37
CA GLN A 117 -12.40 14.57 2.56
C GLN A 117 -11.78 15.63 3.48
N PHE A 118 -10.94 15.20 4.43
CA PHE A 118 -10.22 16.11 5.30
C PHE A 118 -9.25 17.00 4.47
N PRO A 119 -9.22 18.33 4.71
CA PRO A 119 -8.47 19.28 3.89
C PRO A 119 -6.97 19.27 4.23
N GLU A 120 -6.27 18.21 3.88
CA GLU A 120 -4.82 18.06 4.04
C GLU A 120 -4.08 17.71 2.75
N LYS A 121 -4.80 17.57 1.65
CA LYS A 121 -4.27 17.26 0.32
C LYS A 121 -4.63 18.38 -0.66
N LEU A 122 -3.93 18.46 -1.80
CA LEU A 122 -4.02 19.55 -2.75
C LEU A 122 -5.45 19.89 -3.21
N ILE A 123 -6.24 18.87 -3.55
CA ILE A 123 -7.60 19.11 -4.11
C ILE A 123 -8.59 19.59 -3.05
N PRO A 124 -8.67 19.03 -1.82
CA PRO A 124 -9.59 19.50 -0.81
C PRO A 124 -9.15 20.78 -0.08
N LEU A 125 -7.92 21.26 -0.31
CA LEU A 125 -7.46 22.57 0.16
C LEU A 125 -8.06 23.70 -0.69
#